data_1eced2f950e93b994da62a4f33a75a84
#
_entry.id   1eced2f950e93b994da62a4f33a75a84
#
_cell.length_a   1.000
_cell.length_b   1.000
_cell.length_c   1.000
_cell.angle_alpha   90.00
_cell.angle_beta   90.00
_cell.angle_gamma   90.00
#
_symmetry.space_group_name_H-M   'P 1'
#
loop_
_entity.id
_entity.type
_entity.pdbx_description
1 polymer ?
#
loop_
_entity_poly.entity_id
_entity_poly.type
_entity_poly.pdbx_seq_one_letter_code
_entity_poly.pdbx_strand_id
1 'polypeptide(L)'
;MELWGGVLRALLSGPGRRGGTLGRAFSSRRPRLPQAGWSATELVSQWAAVFEKRGVPEPRESSEYIVAHVLGAKTFQSLRPALRSKPLTPWQLRCIQELSSRRLQRMPVQYILGEWDFHGLSLKMAPPVFIPRPETESRVIAVDKAGAAISLARENAQRLQLQDRIRIAPLDVTLEDSCAHLLSWGPVDLLVSNPPYVFRQDMEQLAPEIRSYEDPAALDGGEKGMDIILHLLALAPRLLKDSGSLFLEVDPRHPELVGSWLQSQPGLSLELVAVRRDFCGRPRFLHIRRSGPQGACPVDAWPVPQPAGAPG
;
A
#
# COMPACT_ATOMS: atom_id res chain seq x y z
N MET A 1 7.11 -25.60 -0.88
CA MET A 1 7.27 -25.09 0.50
C MET A 1 7.49 -23.63 0.40
N GLU A 2 6.45 -22.93 0.70
CA GLU A 2 6.26 -21.52 0.43
C GLU A 2 6.57 -20.73 1.68
N LEU A 3 7.51 -19.82 1.57
CA LEU A 3 7.78 -18.84 2.60
C LEU A 3 7.86 -17.47 1.92
N TRP A 4 6.77 -16.79 1.92
CA TRP A 4 6.69 -15.36 1.65
C TRP A 4 5.62 -14.78 2.53
N GLY A 5 6.02 -14.04 3.35
CA GLY A 5 5.85 -13.17 4.28
C GLY A 5 6.26 -11.77 4.24
N GLY A 6 5.51 -10.85 4.16
CA GLY A 6 5.13 -9.59 4.61
C GLY A 6 6.02 -8.39 4.50
N VAL A 7 5.46 -7.49 3.85
CA VAL A 7 6.06 -6.21 3.49
C VAL A 7 5.81 -5.19 4.59
N LEU A 8 6.87 -4.58 5.01
CA LEU A 8 6.78 -3.33 5.72
C LEU A 8 7.17 -2.19 4.81
N ARG A 9 6.29 -1.23 4.70
CA ARG A 9 6.47 -0.04 3.91
C ARG A 9 7.36 0.95 4.66
N ALA A 10 8.52 1.32 4.12
CA ALA A 10 9.23 2.52 4.51
C ALA A 10 8.67 3.69 3.70
N LEU A 11 8.30 4.78 4.32
CA LEU A 11 7.33 5.70 3.81
C LEU A 11 7.68 7.15 3.85
N LEU A 12 7.05 7.86 2.98
CA LEU A 12 7.18 9.29 2.86
C LEU A 12 5.80 9.95 2.73
N SER A 13 5.39 10.76 3.70
CA SER A 13 4.36 11.78 3.50
C SER A 13 4.41 12.87 4.57
N GLY A 14 4.49 14.12 4.17
CA GLY A 14 4.32 15.28 5.02
C GLY A 14 2.97 15.98 4.75
N PRO A 15 2.40 16.72 5.71
CA PRO A 15 1.09 17.34 5.55
C PRO A 15 1.18 18.61 4.71
N GLY A 16 0.55 18.61 3.56
CA GLY A 16 0.30 19.81 2.75
C GLY A 16 -1.16 20.21 2.83
N ARG A 17 -1.48 21.27 3.61
CA ARG A 17 -2.75 21.98 3.52
C ARG A 17 -2.79 22.78 2.22
N ARG A 18 -3.85 22.67 1.43
CA ARG A 18 -4.72 23.78 0.97
C ARG A 18 -5.81 23.28 0.04
N GLY A 19 -7.02 23.74 0.36
CA GLY A 19 -8.23 23.56 -0.39
C GLY A 19 -8.20 24.29 -1.73
N GLY A 20 -8.90 23.71 -2.66
CA GLY A 20 -9.27 24.27 -3.95
C GLY A 20 -10.61 23.67 -4.35
N THR A 21 -11.69 24.40 -4.06
CA THR A 21 -13.03 24.12 -4.55
C THR A 21 -13.08 24.31 -6.05
N LEU A 22 -13.32 23.24 -6.80
CA LEU A 22 -13.89 23.32 -8.13
C LEU A 22 -15.11 22.40 -8.20
N GLY A 23 -16.25 23.01 -7.91
CA GLY A 23 -17.56 22.39 -8.09
C GLY A 23 -17.86 22.16 -9.56
N ARG A 24 -17.88 20.92 -9.99
CA ARG A 24 -18.71 20.46 -11.09
C ARG A 24 -19.95 19.83 -10.49
N ALA A 25 -21.06 20.57 -10.58
CA ALA A 25 -22.39 20.06 -10.25
C ALA A 25 -22.74 18.89 -11.17
N PHE A 26 -22.45 17.68 -10.72
CA PHE A 26 -23.06 16.50 -11.28
C PHE A 26 -24.50 16.44 -10.76
N SER A 27 -25.48 16.55 -11.67
CA SER A 27 -26.88 16.28 -11.40
C SER A 27 -27.03 14.84 -10.88
N SER A 28 -26.93 14.70 -9.57
CA SER A 28 -27.10 13.43 -8.87
C SER A 28 -28.57 13.21 -8.59
N ARG A 29 -29.31 12.61 -9.52
CA ARG A 29 -30.49 11.86 -9.09
C ARG A 29 -29.98 10.75 -8.20
N ARG A 30 -30.16 10.92 -6.87
CA ARG A 30 -29.89 9.85 -5.88
C ARG A 30 -30.61 8.59 -6.35
N PRO A 31 -29.92 7.43 -6.34
CA PRO A 31 -30.62 6.16 -6.59
C PRO A 31 -31.85 6.09 -5.68
N ARG A 32 -32.98 5.67 -6.23
CA ARG A 32 -34.20 5.52 -5.41
C ARG A 32 -33.89 4.58 -4.27
N LEU A 33 -34.30 4.97 -3.06
CA LEU A 33 -34.25 4.10 -1.88
C LEU A 33 -34.89 2.76 -2.19
N PRO A 34 -34.28 1.63 -1.84
CA PRO A 34 -34.93 0.34 -1.89
C PRO A 34 -36.19 0.42 -1.03
N GLN A 35 -37.32 -0.03 -1.57
CA GLN A 35 -38.56 -0.11 -0.82
C GLN A 35 -38.44 -1.21 0.26
N ALA A 36 -39.26 -1.13 1.31
CA ALA A 36 -39.31 -2.15 2.34
C ALA A 36 -39.54 -3.54 1.73
N GLY A 37 -38.73 -4.53 2.12
CA GLY A 37 -38.87 -5.91 1.66
C GLY A 37 -37.66 -6.49 0.91
N TRP A 38 -36.64 -5.69 0.59
CA TRP A 38 -35.44 -6.19 -0.10
C TRP A 38 -34.58 -7.11 0.78
N SER A 39 -34.21 -8.24 0.22
CA SER A 39 -33.25 -9.16 0.82
C SER A 39 -31.80 -8.71 0.56
N ALA A 40 -30.83 -9.27 1.32
CA ALA A 40 -29.43 -9.01 1.12
C ALA A 40 -28.97 -9.41 -0.31
N THR A 41 -29.44 -10.54 -0.82
CA THR A 41 -29.06 -11.02 -2.18
C THR A 41 -29.54 -10.09 -3.28
N GLU A 42 -30.77 -9.60 -3.18
CA GLU A 42 -31.33 -8.66 -4.16
C GLU A 42 -30.59 -7.33 -4.12
N LEU A 43 -30.22 -6.86 -2.91
CA LEU A 43 -29.52 -5.60 -2.74
C LEU A 43 -28.08 -5.66 -3.27
N VAL A 44 -27.39 -6.80 -3.06
CA VAL A 44 -26.08 -7.06 -3.68
C VAL A 44 -26.18 -6.94 -5.20
N SER A 45 -27.15 -7.61 -5.81
CA SER A 45 -27.33 -7.59 -7.27
C SER A 45 -27.64 -6.20 -7.79
N GLN A 46 -28.46 -5.45 -7.08
CA GLN A 46 -28.81 -4.07 -7.46
C GLN A 46 -27.60 -3.13 -7.40
N TRP A 47 -26.85 -3.14 -6.29
CA TRP A 47 -25.69 -2.28 -6.14
C TRP A 47 -24.55 -2.69 -7.06
N ALA A 48 -24.33 -3.98 -7.30
CA ALA A 48 -23.39 -4.46 -8.29
C ALA A 48 -23.68 -3.87 -9.68
N ALA A 49 -24.95 -3.91 -10.14
CA ALA A 49 -25.34 -3.31 -11.41
C ALA A 49 -25.15 -1.78 -11.44
N VAL A 50 -25.39 -1.09 -10.33
CA VAL A 50 -25.16 0.37 -10.22
C VAL A 50 -23.66 0.67 -10.29
N PHE A 51 -22.82 -0.08 -9.59
CA PHE A 51 -21.37 0.07 -9.59
C PHE A 51 -20.78 -0.20 -10.98
N GLU A 52 -21.20 -1.29 -11.62
CA GLU A 52 -20.78 -1.64 -12.98
C GLU A 52 -21.11 -0.52 -13.98
N LYS A 53 -22.37 -0.03 -13.96
CA LYS A 53 -22.81 1.08 -14.83
C LYS A 53 -22.00 2.36 -14.60
N ARG A 54 -21.44 2.56 -13.40
CA ARG A 54 -20.64 3.72 -13.03
C ARG A 54 -19.13 3.46 -13.19
N GLY A 55 -18.74 2.29 -13.72
CA GLY A 55 -17.34 1.90 -13.93
C GLY A 55 -16.55 1.71 -12.63
N VAL A 56 -17.21 1.38 -11.52
CA VAL A 56 -16.52 1.02 -10.27
C VAL A 56 -15.87 -0.35 -10.45
N PRO A 57 -14.55 -0.50 -10.17
CA PRO A 57 -13.89 -1.80 -10.24
C PRO A 57 -14.47 -2.76 -9.21
N GLU A 58 -14.44 -4.06 -9.54
CA GLU A 58 -14.95 -5.15 -8.67
C GLU A 58 -16.37 -4.84 -8.15
N PRO A 59 -17.35 -4.64 -9.05
CA PRO A 59 -18.66 -4.11 -8.67
C PRO A 59 -19.44 -5.06 -7.77
N ARG A 60 -19.37 -6.36 -8.04
CA ARG A 60 -20.05 -7.39 -7.26
C ARG A 60 -19.42 -7.58 -5.91
N GLU A 61 -18.10 -7.73 -5.88
CA GLU A 61 -17.29 -7.90 -4.67
C GLU A 61 -17.46 -6.70 -3.73
N SER A 62 -17.37 -5.48 -4.26
CA SER A 62 -17.62 -4.25 -3.48
C SER A 62 -19.02 -4.26 -2.84
N SER A 63 -20.05 -4.70 -3.59
CA SER A 63 -21.41 -4.79 -3.07
C SER A 63 -21.55 -5.89 -2.01
N GLU A 64 -20.97 -7.05 -2.24
CA GLU A 64 -20.98 -8.19 -1.29
C GLU A 64 -20.30 -7.81 0.04
N TYR A 65 -19.15 -7.15 0.01
CA TYR A 65 -18.45 -6.69 1.22
C TYR A 65 -19.26 -5.66 2.00
N ILE A 66 -19.83 -4.66 1.34
CA ILE A 66 -20.64 -3.62 2.01
C ILE A 66 -21.87 -4.24 2.69
N VAL A 67 -22.60 -5.12 1.99
CA VAL A 67 -23.79 -5.76 2.55
C VAL A 67 -23.42 -6.69 3.69
N ALA A 68 -22.37 -7.50 3.54
CA ALA A 68 -21.88 -8.38 4.59
C ALA A 68 -21.50 -7.60 5.86
N HIS A 69 -20.76 -6.51 5.71
CA HIS A 69 -20.33 -5.65 6.82
C HIS A 69 -21.53 -5.13 7.63
N VAL A 70 -22.56 -4.59 6.97
CA VAL A 70 -23.77 -4.08 7.66
C VAL A 70 -24.54 -5.21 8.35
N LEU A 71 -24.41 -6.45 7.88
CA LEU A 71 -25.02 -7.63 8.49
C LEU A 71 -24.12 -8.31 9.53
N GLY A 72 -22.96 -7.73 9.84
CA GLY A 72 -22.03 -8.24 10.86
C GLY A 72 -21.21 -9.45 10.42
N ALA A 73 -20.96 -9.61 9.13
CA ALA A 73 -20.16 -10.70 8.58
C ALA A 73 -18.93 -10.16 7.80
N LYS A 74 -17.84 -10.92 7.78
CA LYS A 74 -16.62 -10.57 7.04
C LYS A 74 -16.78 -10.69 5.52
N THR A 75 -17.50 -11.72 5.08
CA THR A 75 -17.79 -11.96 3.66
C THR A 75 -19.26 -12.29 3.46
N PHE A 76 -19.77 -12.06 2.25
CA PHE A 76 -21.16 -12.41 1.93
C PHE A 76 -21.40 -13.92 2.02
N GLN A 77 -20.38 -14.72 1.67
CA GLN A 77 -20.42 -16.17 1.73
C GLN A 77 -20.48 -16.70 3.17
N SER A 78 -19.96 -15.96 4.15
CA SER A 78 -20.02 -16.34 5.57
C SER A 78 -21.39 -16.07 6.22
N LEU A 79 -22.25 -15.28 5.56
CA LEU A 79 -23.63 -15.07 6.02
C LEU A 79 -24.44 -16.38 5.97
N ARG A 80 -25.19 -16.67 7.03
CA ARG A 80 -26.14 -17.80 7.04
C ARG A 80 -27.15 -17.64 5.90
N PRO A 81 -27.50 -18.71 5.17
CA PRO A 81 -28.43 -18.62 4.03
C PRO A 81 -29.75 -17.92 4.36
N ALA A 82 -30.30 -18.16 5.54
CA ALA A 82 -31.52 -17.51 6.01
C ALA A 82 -31.38 -15.97 6.15
N LEU A 83 -30.20 -15.45 6.42
CA LEU A 83 -29.96 -13.99 6.48
C LEU A 83 -29.83 -13.36 5.10
N ARG A 84 -29.43 -14.13 4.09
CA ARG A 84 -29.30 -13.62 2.72
C ARG A 84 -30.66 -13.37 2.04
N SER A 85 -31.65 -14.17 2.39
CA SER A 85 -33.01 -14.09 1.81
C SER A 85 -34.01 -13.34 2.69
N LYS A 86 -33.68 -13.07 3.96
CA LYS A 86 -34.56 -12.31 4.86
C LYS A 86 -34.63 -10.84 4.45
N PRO A 87 -35.84 -10.21 4.50
CA PRO A 87 -35.94 -8.76 4.30
C PRO A 87 -35.09 -7.97 5.27
N LEU A 88 -34.38 -6.96 4.73
CA LEU A 88 -33.52 -6.08 5.51
C LEU A 88 -34.34 -5.01 6.24
N THR A 89 -33.86 -4.62 7.41
CA THR A 89 -34.48 -3.53 8.18
C THR A 89 -34.25 -2.18 7.50
N PRO A 90 -35.09 -1.17 7.76
CA PRO A 90 -34.90 0.18 7.24
C PRO A 90 -33.56 0.81 7.63
N TRP A 91 -33.03 0.45 8.80
CA TRP A 91 -31.72 0.90 9.26
C TRP A 91 -30.60 0.29 8.40
N GLN A 92 -30.62 -1.05 8.19
CA GLN A 92 -29.66 -1.75 7.34
C GLN A 92 -29.65 -1.21 5.90
N LEU A 93 -30.85 -0.96 5.33
CA LEU A 93 -30.98 -0.37 4.00
C LEU A 93 -30.32 1.01 3.91
N ARG A 94 -30.53 1.86 4.92
CA ARG A 94 -29.88 3.20 4.97
C ARG A 94 -28.35 3.09 5.09
N CYS A 95 -27.84 2.22 5.97
CA CYS A 95 -26.42 2.01 6.12
C CYS A 95 -25.76 1.54 4.81
N ILE A 96 -26.34 0.51 4.17
CA ILE A 96 -25.85 0.01 2.89
C ILE A 96 -25.84 1.11 1.82
N GLN A 97 -26.88 1.91 1.76
CA GLN A 97 -26.98 3.03 0.82
C GLN A 97 -25.90 4.09 1.07
N GLU A 98 -25.64 4.43 2.32
CA GLU A 98 -24.59 5.40 2.69
C GLU A 98 -23.21 4.90 2.28
N LEU A 99 -22.84 3.66 2.67
CA LEU A 99 -21.57 3.07 2.34
C LEU A 99 -21.40 2.89 0.82
N SER A 100 -22.45 2.46 0.13
CA SER A 100 -22.42 2.34 -1.33
C SER A 100 -22.31 3.70 -2.03
N SER A 101 -22.84 4.77 -1.43
CA SER A 101 -22.65 6.13 -1.95
C SER A 101 -21.21 6.58 -1.84
N ARG A 102 -20.48 6.21 -0.79
CA ARG A 102 -19.03 6.43 -0.66
C ARG A 102 -18.26 5.65 -1.74
N ARG A 103 -18.66 4.42 -2.02
CA ARG A 103 -18.04 3.61 -3.10
C ARG A 103 -18.27 4.22 -4.49
N LEU A 104 -19.43 4.83 -4.74
CA LEU A 104 -19.68 5.60 -5.96
C LEU A 104 -18.80 6.86 -6.08
N GLN A 105 -18.28 7.38 -4.97
CA GLN A 105 -17.27 8.44 -4.93
C GLN A 105 -15.85 7.90 -5.10
N ARG A 106 -15.70 6.64 -5.48
CA ARG A 106 -14.44 5.92 -5.70
C ARG A 106 -13.62 5.64 -4.45
N MET A 107 -14.21 5.79 -3.25
CA MET A 107 -13.52 5.38 -2.03
C MET A 107 -13.26 3.87 -2.05
N PRO A 108 -12.03 3.40 -1.79
CA PRO A 108 -11.69 1.98 -1.64
C PRO A 108 -12.60 1.30 -0.62
N VAL A 109 -13.02 0.07 -0.91
CA VAL A 109 -13.95 -0.67 -0.03
C VAL A 109 -13.35 -0.89 1.36
N GLN A 110 -12.05 -1.07 1.47
CA GLN A 110 -11.31 -1.23 2.73
C GLN A 110 -11.44 -0.01 3.64
N TYR A 111 -11.38 1.19 3.08
CA TYR A 111 -11.59 2.43 3.85
C TYR A 111 -13.04 2.66 4.21
N ILE A 112 -13.99 2.18 3.39
CA ILE A 112 -15.42 2.27 3.68
C ILE A 112 -15.77 1.39 4.87
N LEU A 113 -15.20 0.17 4.94
CA LEU A 113 -15.43 -0.78 6.02
C LEU A 113 -14.67 -0.39 7.31
N GLY A 114 -13.56 0.35 7.17
CA GLY A 114 -12.70 0.76 8.28
C GLY A 114 -11.82 -0.37 8.83
N GLU A 115 -11.98 -1.58 8.33
CA GLU A 115 -11.16 -2.74 8.66
C GLU A 115 -11.06 -3.69 7.46
N TRP A 116 -9.97 -4.46 7.41
CA TRP A 116 -9.72 -5.44 6.36
C TRP A 116 -9.08 -6.69 6.92
N ASP A 117 -9.59 -7.84 6.49
CA ASP A 117 -8.99 -9.13 6.88
C ASP A 117 -7.73 -9.38 6.04
N PHE A 118 -6.66 -9.66 6.74
CA PHE A 118 -5.35 -9.79 6.18
C PHE A 118 -4.65 -11.01 6.80
N HIS A 119 -4.64 -12.16 6.10
CA HIS A 119 -4.16 -13.45 6.62
C HIS A 119 -4.68 -13.81 8.03
N GLY A 120 -5.99 -13.66 8.22
CA GLY A 120 -6.61 -13.94 9.52
C GLY A 120 -6.46 -12.83 10.56
N LEU A 121 -5.72 -11.76 10.24
CA LEU A 121 -5.60 -10.57 11.08
C LEU A 121 -6.57 -9.50 10.59
N SER A 122 -7.47 -9.01 11.42
CA SER A 122 -8.32 -7.86 11.10
C SER A 122 -7.58 -6.56 11.36
N LEU A 123 -7.11 -5.90 10.31
CA LEU A 123 -6.39 -4.63 10.37
C LEU A 123 -7.35 -3.45 10.26
N LYS A 124 -7.14 -2.43 11.08
CA LYS A 124 -7.85 -1.16 10.95
C LYS A 124 -7.34 -0.40 9.72
N MET A 125 -8.28 0.10 8.93
CA MET A 125 -8.01 0.79 7.67
C MET A 125 -8.57 2.20 7.71
N ALA A 126 -7.74 3.19 7.39
CA ALA A 126 -8.16 4.59 7.32
C ALA A 126 -7.32 5.36 6.29
N PRO A 127 -7.93 6.25 5.48
CA PRO A 127 -7.15 7.17 4.67
C PRO A 127 -6.25 8.07 5.54
N PRO A 128 -5.08 8.50 5.07
CA PRO A 128 -4.46 8.21 3.77
C PRO A 128 -3.51 7.01 3.79
N VAL A 129 -3.63 6.13 4.80
CA VAL A 129 -2.69 5.03 5.01
C VAL A 129 -2.95 3.88 4.04
N PHE A 130 -1.88 3.38 3.43
CA PHE A 130 -1.92 2.30 2.46
C PHE A 130 -2.64 1.04 2.95
N ILE A 131 -3.36 0.39 2.06
CA ILE A 131 -4.04 -0.89 2.31
C ILE A 131 -2.98 -2.01 2.28
N PRO A 132 -2.71 -2.71 3.42
CA PRO A 132 -1.63 -3.69 3.51
C PRO A 132 -1.91 -4.94 2.70
N ARG A 133 -0.81 -5.60 2.30
CA ARG A 133 -0.84 -6.87 1.55
C ARG A 133 -0.13 -7.98 2.36
N PRO A 134 -0.51 -9.26 2.15
CA PRO A 134 -0.20 -10.37 3.05
C PRO A 134 1.29 -10.66 3.26
N GLU A 135 1.63 -11.20 4.44
CA GLU A 135 2.84 -12.00 4.69
C GLU A 135 4.01 -11.37 5.47
N THR A 136 4.11 -11.54 6.82
CA THR A 136 5.41 -11.68 7.54
C THR A 136 5.28 -12.17 8.98
N GLU A 137 6.12 -13.15 9.37
CA GLU A 137 6.40 -13.48 10.76
C GLU A 137 7.89 -13.38 11.05
N SER A 138 8.31 -12.38 11.86
CA SER A 138 9.70 -12.25 12.37
C SER A 138 9.79 -11.08 13.35
N ARG A 139 10.94 -10.81 13.97
CA ARG A 139 11.22 -9.51 14.58
C ARG A 139 11.36 -8.49 13.47
N VAL A 140 10.49 -7.51 13.47
CA VAL A 140 10.38 -6.53 12.38
C VAL A 140 10.75 -5.13 12.89
N ILE A 141 11.53 -4.41 12.13
CA ILE A 141 11.74 -2.97 12.28
C ILE A 141 10.94 -2.30 11.17
N ALA A 142 9.91 -1.57 11.58
CA ALA A 142 9.00 -0.88 10.69
C ALA A 142 9.31 0.61 10.68
N VAL A 143 9.57 1.17 9.52
CA VAL A 143 9.84 2.59 9.40
C VAL A 143 8.93 3.25 8.37
N ASP A 144 8.52 4.46 8.70
CA ASP A 144 7.70 5.29 7.85
C ASP A 144 7.94 6.76 8.23
N LYS A 145 7.95 7.67 7.26
CA LYS A 145 8.06 9.10 7.59
C LYS A 145 6.70 9.75 7.90
N ALA A 146 5.60 9.12 7.48
CA ALA A 146 4.26 9.66 7.70
C ALA A 146 3.76 9.37 9.11
N GLY A 147 3.49 10.41 9.89
CA GLY A 147 2.94 10.27 11.25
C GLY A 147 1.62 9.50 11.29
N ALA A 148 0.76 9.65 10.28
CA ALA A 148 -0.49 8.91 10.17
C ALA A 148 -0.25 7.40 10.01
N ALA A 149 0.71 7.00 9.15
CA ALA A 149 1.08 5.61 8.94
C ALA A 149 1.69 5.00 10.21
N ILE A 150 2.59 5.71 10.88
CA ILE A 150 3.18 5.29 12.15
C ILE A 150 2.12 5.10 13.24
N SER A 151 1.18 6.03 13.36
CA SER A 151 0.11 5.95 14.37
C SER A 151 -0.80 4.75 14.11
N LEU A 152 -1.22 4.53 12.87
CA LEU A 152 -2.07 3.40 12.51
C LEU A 152 -1.32 2.06 12.64
N ALA A 153 -0.04 2.01 12.26
CA ALA A 153 0.78 0.81 12.43
C ALA A 153 0.92 0.42 13.91
N ARG A 154 1.14 1.40 14.80
CA ARG A 154 1.20 1.17 16.25
C ARG A 154 -0.14 0.70 16.81
N GLU A 155 -1.25 1.32 16.41
CA GLU A 155 -2.59 0.89 16.82
C GLU A 155 -2.86 -0.56 16.38
N ASN A 156 -2.51 -0.93 15.15
CA ASN A 156 -2.64 -2.30 14.67
C ASN A 156 -1.73 -3.28 15.43
N ALA A 157 -0.48 -2.92 15.69
CA ALA A 157 0.44 -3.74 16.46
C ALA A 157 -0.09 -4.01 17.87
N GLN A 158 -0.63 -2.99 18.55
CA GLN A 158 -1.25 -3.15 19.87
C GLN A 158 -2.48 -4.03 19.82
N ARG A 159 -3.39 -3.80 18.89
CA ARG A 159 -4.61 -4.57 18.72
C ARG A 159 -4.33 -6.06 18.45
N LEU A 160 -3.25 -6.35 17.75
CA LEU A 160 -2.83 -7.70 17.40
C LEU A 160 -1.82 -8.31 18.39
N GLN A 161 -1.49 -7.60 19.48
CA GLN A 161 -0.52 -8.02 20.50
C GLN A 161 0.87 -8.34 19.92
N LEU A 162 1.31 -7.53 18.95
CA LEU A 162 2.58 -7.67 18.24
C LEU A 162 3.63 -6.61 18.64
N GLN A 163 3.33 -5.73 19.60
CA GLN A 163 4.20 -4.63 20.00
C GLN A 163 5.59 -5.08 20.48
N ASP A 164 5.71 -6.31 20.99
CA ASP A 164 6.98 -6.89 21.43
C ASP A 164 7.80 -7.49 20.27
N ARG A 165 7.18 -7.66 19.11
CA ARG A 165 7.78 -8.25 17.90
C ARG A 165 8.08 -7.24 16.81
N ILE A 166 7.39 -6.10 16.84
CA ILE A 166 7.49 -5.05 15.81
C ILE A 166 7.92 -3.74 16.47
N ARG A 167 9.11 -3.25 16.13
CA ARG A 167 9.55 -1.90 16.46
C ARG A 167 9.09 -0.94 15.37
N ILE A 168 8.26 0.03 15.71
CA ILE A 168 7.71 1.01 14.75
C ILE A 168 8.30 2.38 15.05
N ALA A 169 9.03 2.96 14.08
CA ALA A 169 9.72 4.23 14.24
C ALA A 169 9.44 5.19 13.08
N PRO A 170 9.22 6.49 13.37
CA PRO A 170 9.18 7.51 12.32
C PRO A 170 10.60 7.72 11.78
N LEU A 171 10.78 7.52 10.48
CA LEU A 171 12.07 7.68 9.82
C LEU A 171 11.87 7.99 8.33
N ASP A 172 12.58 9.00 7.84
CA ASP A 172 12.70 9.27 6.41
C ASP A 172 14.01 8.66 5.90
N VAL A 173 13.91 7.63 5.07
CA VAL A 173 15.09 6.90 4.54
C VAL A 173 15.98 7.74 3.61
N THR A 174 15.52 8.92 3.20
CA THR A 174 16.26 9.83 2.34
C THR A 174 17.23 10.76 3.10
N LEU A 175 17.10 10.82 4.43
CA LEU A 175 17.96 11.65 5.27
C LEU A 175 19.28 10.93 5.61
N GLU A 176 20.38 11.68 5.65
CA GLU A 176 21.70 11.12 5.96
C GLU A 176 21.78 10.39 7.29
N ASP A 177 21.14 10.93 8.33
CA ASP A 177 21.13 10.35 9.67
C ASP A 177 20.31 9.05 9.76
N SER A 178 19.46 8.76 8.77
CA SER A 178 18.59 7.59 8.78
C SER A 178 19.38 6.29 8.79
N CYS A 179 20.48 6.24 8.08
CA CYS A 179 21.33 5.06 8.08
C CYS A 179 21.96 4.79 9.46
N ALA A 180 22.49 5.81 10.13
CA ALA A 180 23.05 5.68 11.47
C ALA A 180 21.98 5.20 12.47
N HIS A 181 20.78 5.74 12.36
CA HIS A 181 19.64 5.33 13.20
C HIS A 181 19.26 3.85 12.97
N LEU A 182 19.13 3.43 11.71
CA LEU A 182 18.81 2.04 11.37
C LEU A 182 19.92 1.08 11.82
N LEU A 183 21.19 1.44 11.64
CA LEU A 183 22.35 0.65 12.07
C LEU A 183 22.42 0.47 13.58
N SER A 184 21.87 1.40 14.37
CA SER A 184 21.81 1.25 15.84
C SER A 184 20.99 0.03 16.27
N TRP A 185 20.15 -0.52 15.39
CA TRP A 185 19.36 -1.73 15.64
C TRP A 185 20.02 -3.01 15.12
N GLY A 186 21.23 -2.88 14.56
CA GLY A 186 22.03 -3.97 13.99
C GLY A 186 21.67 -4.32 12.55
N PRO A 187 22.56 -5.07 11.89
CA PRO A 187 22.32 -5.52 10.53
C PRO A 187 21.15 -6.52 10.46
N VAL A 188 20.40 -6.48 9.36
CA VAL A 188 19.22 -7.30 9.14
C VAL A 188 19.45 -8.40 8.11
N ASP A 189 18.72 -9.49 8.22
CA ASP A 189 18.75 -10.60 7.25
C ASP A 189 17.98 -10.27 5.99
N LEU A 190 16.93 -9.43 6.15
CA LEU A 190 15.99 -9.11 5.10
C LEU A 190 15.56 -7.64 5.19
N LEU A 191 15.59 -6.96 4.07
CA LEU A 191 15.00 -5.65 3.87
C LEU A 191 13.87 -5.79 2.84
N VAL A 192 12.69 -5.29 3.17
CA VAL A 192 11.54 -5.35 2.27
C VAL A 192 10.93 -3.97 2.15
N SER A 193 10.60 -3.55 0.94
CA SER A 193 9.95 -2.27 0.71
C SER A 193 9.01 -2.32 -0.49
N ASN A 194 7.91 -1.60 -0.36
CA ASN A 194 7.07 -1.13 -1.45
C ASN A 194 7.22 0.39 -1.50
N PRO A 195 8.29 0.92 -2.10
CA PRO A 195 8.57 2.35 -2.12
C PRO A 195 7.62 3.07 -3.08
N PRO A 196 7.50 4.40 -3.00
CA PRO A 196 6.95 5.18 -4.10
C PRO A 196 7.72 4.87 -5.39
N TYR A 197 7.03 4.33 -6.38
CA TYR A 197 7.64 3.89 -7.65
C TYR A 197 6.87 4.35 -8.89
N VAL A 198 5.76 5.09 -8.71
CA VAL A 198 5.01 5.59 -9.85
C VAL A 198 5.83 6.67 -10.56
N PHE A 199 5.95 6.56 -11.88
CA PHE A 199 6.60 7.59 -12.70
C PHE A 199 5.77 8.88 -12.61
N ARG A 200 6.42 10.02 -12.47
CA ARG A 200 5.74 11.31 -12.32
C ARG A 200 4.75 11.59 -13.45
N GLN A 201 5.10 11.25 -14.67
CA GLN A 201 4.21 11.40 -15.85
C GLN A 201 2.94 10.55 -15.78
N ASP A 202 2.93 9.48 -14.99
CA ASP A 202 1.80 8.55 -14.89
C ASP A 202 0.89 8.87 -13.69
N MET A 203 1.28 9.82 -12.83
CA MET A 203 0.52 10.18 -11.62
C MET A 203 -0.91 10.64 -11.95
N GLU A 204 -1.09 11.38 -13.04
CA GLU A 204 -2.41 11.85 -13.47
C GLU A 204 -3.28 10.74 -14.08
N GLN A 205 -2.65 9.65 -14.53
CA GLN A 205 -3.32 8.50 -15.14
C GLN A 205 -3.76 7.45 -14.12
N LEU A 206 -3.40 7.62 -12.85
CA LEU A 206 -3.81 6.73 -11.79
C LEU A 206 -5.34 6.68 -11.65
N ALA A 207 -5.83 5.50 -11.28
CA ALA A 207 -7.26 5.31 -11.02
C ALA A 207 -7.77 6.32 -9.98
N PRO A 208 -9.01 6.81 -10.12
CA PRO A 208 -9.59 7.79 -9.20
C PRO A 208 -9.53 7.36 -7.73
N GLU A 209 -9.63 6.06 -7.46
CA GLU A 209 -9.53 5.47 -6.13
C GLU A 209 -8.17 5.69 -5.47
N ILE A 210 -7.10 5.66 -6.27
CA ILE A 210 -5.73 5.91 -5.80
C ILE A 210 -5.50 7.40 -5.69
N ARG A 211 -5.73 8.13 -6.78
CA ARG A 211 -5.43 9.56 -6.87
C ARG A 211 -6.18 10.44 -5.88
N SER A 212 -7.43 10.06 -5.52
CA SER A 212 -8.28 10.88 -4.64
C SER A 212 -8.14 10.53 -3.16
N TYR A 213 -7.61 9.37 -2.80
CA TYR A 213 -7.63 8.85 -1.42
C TYR A 213 -6.27 8.47 -0.87
N GLU A 214 -5.27 8.23 -1.73
CA GLU A 214 -3.91 7.95 -1.28
C GLU A 214 -3.05 9.22 -1.32
N ASP A 215 -2.05 9.29 -0.44
CA ASP A 215 -1.11 10.41 -0.41
C ASP A 215 -0.21 10.36 -1.66
N PRO A 216 -0.18 11.41 -2.50
CA PRO A 216 0.70 11.45 -3.68
C PRO A 216 2.17 11.19 -3.35
N ALA A 217 2.65 11.66 -2.19
CA ALA A 217 4.04 11.42 -1.76
C ALA A 217 4.33 9.94 -1.45
N ALA A 218 3.30 9.12 -1.30
CA ALA A 218 3.44 7.68 -1.14
C ALA A 218 3.45 6.93 -2.49
N LEU A 219 3.22 7.62 -3.59
CA LEU A 219 3.08 7.06 -4.93
C LEU A 219 4.18 7.57 -5.88
N ASP A 220 4.41 8.90 -5.90
CA ASP A 220 5.37 9.56 -6.79
C ASP A 220 6.80 9.12 -6.46
N GLY A 221 7.39 8.32 -7.33
CA GLY A 221 8.79 7.89 -7.25
C GLY A 221 9.75 8.79 -8.04
N GLY A 222 9.30 9.97 -8.46
CA GLY A 222 10.07 10.89 -9.29
C GLY A 222 9.95 10.63 -10.78
N GLU A 223 10.79 11.28 -11.56
CA GLU A 223 10.69 11.28 -13.02
C GLU A 223 10.70 9.89 -13.64
N LYS A 224 11.56 8.99 -13.12
CA LYS A 224 11.66 7.58 -13.54
C LYS A 224 11.14 6.59 -12.49
N GLY A 225 10.43 7.05 -11.48
CA GLY A 225 9.96 6.20 -10.39
C GLY A 225 11.07 5.61 -9.51
N MET A 226 12.30 6.12 -9.63
CA MET A 226 13.52 5.51 -9.06
C MET A 226 14.03 6.22 -7.79
N ASP A 227 13.51 7.38 -7.43
CA ASP A 227 14.11 8.24 -6.40
C ASP A 227 14.32 7.49 -5.07
N ILE A 228 13.28 6.85 -4.56
CA ILE A 228 13.37 6.09 -3.30
C ILE A 228 14.04 4.73 -3.50
N ILE A 229 13.87 4.10 -4.67
CA ILE A 229 14.52 2.84 -5.00
C ILE A 229 16.05 3.01 -4.94
N LEU A 230 16.60 4.07 -5.50
CA LEU A 230 18.04 4.34 -5.47
C LEU A 230 18.54 4.56 -4.04
N HIS A 231 17.82 5.28 -3.20
CA HIS A 231 18.18 5.42 -1.78
C HIS A 231 18.22 4.08 -1.07
N LEU A 232 17.22 3.21 -1.29
CA LEU A 232 17.19 1.88 -0.68
C LEU A 232 18.33 1.00 -1.17
N LEU A 233 18.67 1.04 -2.46
CA LEU A 233 19.82 0.31 -3.03
C LEU A 233 21.14 0.81 -2.43
N ALA A 234 21.31 2.11 -2.23
CA ALA A 234 22.50 2.67 -1.60
C ALA A 234 22.62 2.33 -0.11
N LEU A 235 21.50 2.21 0.61
CA LEU A 235 21.46 1.84 2.02
C LEU A 235 21.64 0.33 2.24
N ALA A 236 21.16 -0.50 1.33
CA ALA A 236 21.11 -1.96 1.49
C ALA A 236 22.47 -2.60 1.86
N PRO A 237 23.62 -2.25 1.26
CA PRO A 237 24.90 -2.83 1.62
C PRO A 237 25.30 -2.58 3.07
N ARG A 238 24.86 -1.49 3.65
CA ARG A 238 25.16 -1.09 5.03
C ARG A 238 24.22 -1.76 6.03
N LEU A 239 22.97 -1.95 5.65
CA LEU A 239 21.91 -2.48 6.53
C LEU A 239 21.83 -4.00 6.51
N LEU A 240 22.12 -4.63 5.38
CA LEU A 240 22.02 -6.08 5.24
C LEU A 240 23.25 -6.79 5.82
N LYS A 241 23.03 -7.94 6.45
CA LYS A 241 24.08 -8.92 6.72
C LYS A 241 24.67 -9.46 5.41
N ASP A 242 25.82 -10.13 5.49
CA ASP A 242 26.36 -10.89 4.36
C ASP A 242 25.33 -11.93 3.89
N SER A 243 25.14 -12.03 2.59
CA SER A 243 24.08 -12.84 1.97
C SER A 243 22.64 -12.41 2.31
N GLY A 244 22.45 -11.30 3.00
CA GLY A 244 21.15 -10.71 3.24
C GLY A 244 20.46 -10.29 1.95
N SER A 245 19.13 -10.20 1.98
CA SER A 245 18.32 -9.96 0.80
C SER A 245 17.50 -8.67 0.91
N LEU A 246 17.35 -7.99 -0.22
CA LEU A 246 16.43 -6.86 -0.41
C LEU A 246 15.33 -7.29 -1.40
N PHE A 247 14.09 -7.09 -0.99
CA PHE A 247 12.93 -7.27 -1.86
C PHE A 247 12.22 -5.94 -2.06
N LEU A 248 12.00 -5.60 -3.33
CA LEU A 248 11.31 -4.36 -3.73
C LEU A 248 10.08 -4.69 -4.57
N GLU A 249 8.94 -4.11 -4.22
CA GLU A 249 7.83 -3.99 -5.17
C GLU A 249 8.13 -2.80 -6.08
N VAL A 250 7.89 -2.97 -7.40
CA VAL A 250 8.27 -1.99 -8.42
C VAL A 250 7.28 -1.94 -9.58
N ASP A 251 7.38 -0.91 -10.42
CA ASP A 251 6.73 -0.87 -11.73
C ASP A 251 7.40 -1.88 -12.69
N PRO A 252 6.66 -2.47 -13.64
CA PRO A 252 7.19 -3.41 -14.63
C PRO A 252 8.39 -2.91 -15.46
N ARG A 253 8.63 -1.62 -15.53
CA ARG A 253 9.76 -0.98 -16.24
C ARG A 253 11.05 -0.94 -15.41
N HIS A 254 10.98 -1.09 -14.08
CA HIS A 254 12.13 -0.93 -13.19
C HIS A 254 13.16 -2.06 -13.22
N PRO A 255 12.84 -3.33 -13.54
CA PRO A 255 13.86 -4.37 -13.55
C PRO A 255 15.07 -4.03 -14.42
N GLU A 256 14.85 -3.47 -15.62
CA GLU A 256 15.91 -3.04 -16.53
C GLU A 256 16.69 -1.83 -16.00
N LEU A 257 15.98 -0.84 -15.43
CA LEU A 257 16.58 0.36 -14.86
C LEU A 257 17.46 0.01 -13.64
N VAL A 258 16.94 -0.82 -12.74
CA VAL A 258 17.69 -1.28 -11.56
C VAL A 258 18.86 -2.16 -11.96
N GLY A 259 18.69 -3.08 -12.91
CA GLY A 259 19.76 -3.93 -13.42
C GLY A 259 20.92 -3.11 -14.00
N SER A 260 20.60 -2.15 -14.87
CA SER A 260 21.59 -1.24 -15.47
C SER A 260 22.29 -0.38 -14.42
N TRP A 261 21.54 0.12 -13.43
CA TRP A 261 22.14 0.93 -12.36
C TRP A 261 23.07 0.09 -11.48
N LEU A 262 22.69 -1.12 -11.06
CA LEU A 262 23.53 -2.01 -10.28
C LEU A 262 24.84 -2.35 -11.02
N GLN A 263 24.79 -2.58 -12.33
CA GLN A 263 25.98 -2.81 -13.17
C GLN A 263 26.92 -1.60 -13.17
N SER A 264 26.38 -0.38 -13.07
CA SER A 264 27.18 0.84 -12.99
C SER A 264 27.79 1.08 -11.60
N GLN A 265 27.38 0.32 -10.58
CA GLN A 265 27.76 0.47 -9.17
C GLN A 265 28.38 -0.82 -8.59
N PRO A 266 29.45 -1.36 -9.16
CA PRO A 266 30.03 -2.65 -8.71
C PRO A 266 30.53 -2.61 -7.26
N GLY A 267 30.86 -1.43 -6.74
CA GLY A 267 31.32 -1.24 -5.35
C GLY A 267 30.25 -1.50 -4.29
N LEU A 268 28.96 -1.54 -4.65
CA LEU A 268 27.87 -1.80 -3.69
C LEU A 268 27.76 -3.27 -3.30
N SER A 269 28.41 -4.20 -4.00
CA SER A 269 28.31 -5.64 -3.75
C SER A 269 26.85 -6.13 -3.67
N LEU A 270 26.02 -5.63 -4.55
CA LEU A 270 24.63 -6.04 -4.71
C LEU A 270 24.42 -6.74 -6.05
N GLU A 271 23.64 -7.81 -6.05
CA GLU A 271 23.32 -8.60 -7.23
C GLU A 271 21.80 -8.74 -7.37
N LEU A 272 21.26 -8.46 -8.57
CA LEU A 272 19.87 -8.76 -8.90
C LEU A 272 19.73 -10.25 -9.17
N VAL A 273 19.23 -11.00 -8.19
CA VAL A 273 19.11 -12.46 -8.23
C VAL A 273 17.92 -12.92 -9.04
N ALA A 274 16.78 -12.23 -8.89
CA ALA A 274 15.56 -12.62 -9.58
C ALA A 274 14.58 -11.45 -9.76
N VAL A 275 13.84 -11.51 -10.84
CA VAL A 275 12.63 -10.70 -11.09
C VAL A 275 11.42 -11.62 -11.01
N ARG A 276 10.51 -11.35 -10.08
CA ARG A 276 9.29 -12.14 -9.93
C ARG A 276 8.10 -11.38 -10.48
N ARG A 277 7.16 -12.15 -11.01
CA ARG A 277 5.95 -11.63 -11.62
C ARG A 277 4.79 -11.67 -10.64
N ASP A 278 3.85 -10.72 -10.79
CA ASP A 278 2.57 -10.77 -10.11
C ASP A 278 1.64 -11.84 -10.73
N PHE A 279 0.44 -11.99 -10.18
CA PHE A 279 -0.57 -12.93 -10.68
C PHE A 279 -1.09 -12.58 -12.09
N CYS A 280 -0.83 -11.33 -12.58
CA CYS A 280 -1.12 -10.92 -13.96
C CYS A 280 0.06 -11.21 -14.91
N GLY A 281 1.14 -11.82 -14.43
CA GLY A 281 2.33 -12.11 -15.21
C GLY A 281 3.25 -10.92 -15.47
N ARG A 282 3.05 -9.78 -14.81
CA ARG A 282 3.89 -8.57 -14.96
C ARG A 282 5.07 -8.62 -14.01
N PRO A 283 6.30 -8.23 -14.42
CA PRO A 283 7.41 -8.02 -13.49
C PRO A 283 6.99 -7.07 -12.37
N ARG A 284 7.09 -7.52 -11.13
CA ARG A 284 6.57 -6.73 -10.00
C ARG A 284 7.49 -6.70 -8.79
N PHE A 285 8.31 -7.73 -8.60
CA PHE A 285 9.16 -7.83 -7.42
C PHE A 285 10.59 -8.11 -7.82
N LEU A 286 11.51 -7.34 -7.25
CA LEU A 286 12.96 -7.56 -7.40
C LEU A 286 13.47 -8.28 -6.16
N HIS A 287 14.27 -9.31 -6.36
CA HIS A 287 15.09 -9.93 -5.33
C HIS A 287 16.55 -9.57 -5.59
N ILE A 288 17.11 -8.78 -4.71
CA ILE A 288 18.49 -8.33 -4.74
C ILE A 288 19.19 -8.90 -3.53
N ARG A 289 20.39 -9.39 -3.67
CA ARG A 289 21.19 -9.98 -2.59
C ARG A 289 22.49 -9.23 -2.43
N ARG A 290 22.92 -9.09 -1.18
CA ARG A 290 24.29 -8.66 -0.88
C ARG A 290 25.26 -9.80 -1.12
N SER A 291 26.30 -9.56 -1.92
CA SER A 291 27.39 -10.52 -2.20
C SER A 291 28.71 -9.97 -1.64
N GLY A 292 29.43 -10.82 -0.93
CA GLY A 292 30.78 -10.53 -0.42
C GLY A 292 30.87 -10.29 1.10
N PRO A 293 32.10 -10.32 1.66
CA PRO A 293 32.36 -10.03 3.06
C PRO A 293 32.06 -8.57 3.38
N GLN A 294 31.69 -8.29 4.64
CA GLN A 294 31.51 -6.91 5.14
C GLN A 294 32.84 -6.12 5.00
N GLY A 295 33.12 -5.59 3.81
CA GLY A 295 34.16 -4.60 3.62
C GLY A 295 33.71 -3.29 4.26
N ALA A 296 34.60 -2.63 5.01
CA ALA A 296 34.34 -1.28 5.49
C ALA A 296 33.93 -0.40 4.30
N CYS A 297 32.70 0.07 4.27
CA CYS A 297 32.28 1.06 3.29
C CYS A 297 33.15 2.30 3.48
N PRO A 298 33.74 2.85 2.42
CA PRO A 298 34.37 4.16 2.50
C PRO A 298 33.26 5.17 2.86
N VAL A 299 33.45 5.90 3.94
CA VAL A 299 32.48 6.88 4.47
C VAL A 299 32.27 8.05 3.49
N ASP A 300 33.08 8.14 2.42
CA ASP A 300 33.19 9.29 1.53
C ASP A 300 32.59 9.10 0.12
N ALA A 301 31.90 7.97 -0.14
CA ALA A 301 31.36 7.72 -1.48
C ALA A 301 29.81 7.80 -1.49
N TRP A 302 29.27 8.97 -1.18
CA TRP A 302 27.89 9.27 -1.45
C TRP A 302 27.77 10.08 -2.75
N PRO A 303 27.28 9.53 -3.86
CA PRO A 303 26.87 10.34 -4.99
C PRO A 303 25.50 10.95 -4.64
N VAL A 304 25.50 12.18 -4.13
CA VAL A 304 24.29 12.99 -4.03
C VAL A 304 23.77 13.19 -5.45
N PRO A 305 22.52 12.79 -5.78
CA PRO A 305 21.89 13.18 -7.03
C PRO A 305 21.79 14.71 -7.04
N GLN A 306 22.51 15.37 -7.93
CA GLN A 306 22.39 16.82 -8.10
C GLN A 306 20.97 17.12 -8.60
N PRO A 307 20.26 18.09 -8.02
CA PRO A 307 18.99 18.55 -8.58
C PRO A 307 19.25 19.07 -9.99
N ALA A 308 18.44 18.60 -10.94
CA ALA A 308 18.49 19.07 -12.32
C ALA A 308 18.40 20.59 -12.30
N GLY A 309 19.45 21.27 -12.82
CA GLY A 309 19.57 22.71 -12.83
C GLY A 309 18.35 23.35 -13.48
N ALA A 310 17.83 24.40 -12.84
CA ALA A 310 16.82 25.25 -13.41
C ALA A 310 17.37 25.86 -14.72
N PRO A 311 16.57 25.91 -15.80
CA PRO A 311 16.97 26.61 -17.00
C PRO A 311 17.04 28.11 -16.71
N GLY A 312 18.18 28.73 -17.00
CA GLY A 312 18.36 30.18 -17.03
C GLY A 312 17.72 30.81 -18.26
#